data_9a3d698c7bcf2d670cf325914bc8278f
#
_entry.id   9a3d698c7bcf2d670cf325914bc8278f
#
_cell.length_a   1.000
_cell.length_b   1.000
_cell.length_c   1.000
_cell.angle_alpha   90.00
_cell.angle_beta   90.00
_cell.angle_gamma   90.00
#
_symmetry.space_group_name_H-M   'P 1'
#
loop_
_entity.id
_entity.type
_entity.pdbx_description
1 polymer ?
#
loop_
_entity_poly.entity_id
_entity_poly.type
_entity_poly.pdbx_seq_one_letter_code
_entity_poly.pdbx_strand_id
1 'polypeptide(L)'
;MCTLQAPFKFIISPANGKQYIDEITVAGKKLMICSSVENHQDVNRIGVVRQLPKNYKGNVRIGDLVVTQHNVFRLNLSHKGVPLQSDHYIKDDLFSVSPDLIYLIIRNGEFIATENYVFIEPIQEEKFLLGKVTLDNIGFAKIINSEVENYGVKVGDRIIFRKFANYLFEIFDTKLFLMKNNRVLCKLN
;
A
#
# COMPACT_ATOMS: atom_id res chain seq x y z
N MET A 1 4.47 20.90 -26.01
CA MET A 1 4.01 19.92 -25.00
C MET A 1 4.29 20.50 -23.61
N CYS A 2 3.27 20.71 -22.79
CA CYS A 2 3.47 21.19 -21.42
C CYS A 2 3.97 20.01 -20.58
N THR A 3 5.23 20.00 -20.18
CA THR A 3 5.78 18.99 -19.28
C THR A 3 5.24 19.25 -17.88
N LEU A 4 4.41 18.34 -17.36
CA LEU A 4 4.01 18.35 -15.96
C LEU A 4 5.26 18.17 -15.11
N GLN A 5 5.49 19.07 -14.15
CA GLN A 5 6.56 18.93 -13.16
C GLN A 5 5.95 19.00 -11.76
N ALA A 6 6.09 17.93 -10.99
CA ALA A 6 5.60 17.87 -9.63
C ALA A 6 6.73 18.24 -8.65
N PRO A 7 6.64 19.36 -7.92
CA PRO A 7 7.70 19.76 -7.00
C PRO A 7 7.81 18.86 -5.76
N PHE A 8 6.69 18.37 -5.23
CA PHE A 8 6.65 17.67 -3.92
C PHE A 8 5.93 16.31 -3.95
N LYS A 9 5.25 15.98 -5.03
CA LYS A 9 4.39 14.80 -5.12
C LYS A 9 4.79 13.92 -6.30
N PHE A 10 4.49 12.63 -6.21
CA PHE A 10 4.57 11.74 -7.36
C PHE A 10 3.44 12.03 -8.33
N ILE A 11 3.68 11.81 -9.62
CA ILE A 11 2.61 11.68 -10.61
C ILE A 11 2.53 10.21 -10.98
N ILE A 12 1.37 9.63 -10.79
CA ILE A 12 1.10 8.23 -11.09
C ILE A 12 -0.14 8.11 -11.97
N SER A 13 -0.27 7.00 -12.67
CA SER A 13 -1.49 6.61 -13.36
C SER A 13 -1.97 5.25 -12.85
N PRO A 14 -3.29 4.95 -12.86
CA PRO A 14 -3.77 3.61 -12.50
C PRO A 14 -3.10 2.55 -13.38
N ALA A 15 -2.74 1.40 -12.81
CA ALA A 15 -2.30 0.27 -13.60
C ALA A 15 -3.44 -0.18 -14.54
N ASN A 16 -3.08 -0.54 -15.76
CA ASN A 16 -4.03 -0.93 -16.82
C ASN A 16 -5.06 0.16 -17.20
N GLY A 17 -4.84 1.43 -16.82
CA GLY A 17 -5.75 2.55 -17.12
C GLY A 17 -7.10 2.50 -16.41
N LYS A 18 -7.26 1.65 -15.38
CA LYS A 18 -8.54 1.45 -14.69
C LYS A 18 -8.43 1.85 -13.22
N GLN A 19 -9.35 2.71 -12.75
CA GLN A 19 -9.45 3.12 -11.34
C GLN A 19 -10.12 2.05 -10.47
N TYR A 20 -10.89 1.13 -11.06
CA TYR A 20 -11.59 0.06 -10.36
C TYR A 20 -11.24 -1.31 -10.93
N ILE A 21 -11.33 -2.32 -10.09
CA ILE A 21 -11.17 -3.72 -10.46
C ILE A 21 -12.53 -4.18 -10.99
N ASP A 22 -12.63 -4.40 -12.29
CA ASP A 22 -13.84 -4.86 -12.97
C ASP A 22 -13.72 -6.29 -13.48
N GLU A 23 -12.56 -6.90 -13.31
CA GLU A 23 -12.28 -8.28 -13.72
C GLU A 23 -11.56 -9.05 -12.61
N ILE A 24 -12.00 -10.28 -12.35
CA ILE A 24 -11.29 -11.24 -11.52
C ILE A 24 -10.97 -12.49 -12.36
N THR A 25 -9.88 -13.16 -12.02
CA THR A 25 -9.53 -14.44 -12.66
C THR A 25 -9.87 -15.59 -11.71
N VAL A 26 -10.81 -16.44 -12.10
CA VAL A 26 -11.19 -17.65 -11.36
C VAL A 26 -10.95 -18.86 -12.22
N ALA A 27 -10.15 -19.79 -11.73
CA ALA A 27 -9.76 -21.02 -12.45
C ALA A 27 -9.26 -20.76 -13.88
N GLY A 28 -8.45 -19.71 -14.07
CA GLY A 28 -7.88 -19.32 -15.36
C GLY A 28 -8.84 -18.62 -16.32
N LYS A 29 -10.10 -18.36 -15.91
CA LYS A 29 -11.07 -17.61 -16.71
C LYS A 29 -11.28 -16.22 -16.13
N LYS A 30 -11.29 -15.22 -16.99
CA LYS A 30 -11.63 -13.85 -16.61
C LYS A 30 -13.15 -13.72 -16.46
N LEU A 31 -13.58 -13.24 -15.31
CA LEU A 31 -14.96 -12.93 -15.01
C LEU A 31 -15.08 -11.42 -14.78
N MET A 32 -16.05 -10.79 -15.42
CA MET A 32 -16.39 -9.40 -15.12
C MET A 32 -17.19 -9.35 -13.81
N ILE A 33 -16.78 -8.43 -12.94
CA ILE A 33 -17.48 -8.15 -11.69
C ILE A 33 -18.16 -6.78 -11.77
N CYS A 34 -19.28 -6.65 -11.08
CA CYS A 34 -19.96 -5.37 -10.95
C CYS A 34 -19.29 -4.60 -9.79
N SER A 35 -18.30 -3.76 -10.10
CA SER A 35 -17.67 -2.90 -9.10
C SER A 35 -18.61 -1.75 -8.70
N SER A 36 -18.73 -1.50 -7.39
CA SER A 36 -19.47 -0.35 -6.87
C SER A 36 -18.51 0.80 -6.56
N VAL A 37 -18.87 2.02 -6.99
CA VAL A 37 -18.13 3.25 -6.64
C VAL A 37 -18.05 3.45 -5.12
N GLU A 38 -19.03 2.96 -4.39
CA GLU A 38 -19.08 3.05 -2.92
C GLU A 38 -18.16 2.05 -2.23
N ASN A 39 -17.90 0.89 -2.86
CA ASN A 39 -17.07 -0.15 -2.27
C ASN A 39 -15.58 0.16 -2.47
N HIS A 40 -14.89 0.56 -1.40
CA HIS A 40 -13.46 0.82 -1.42
C HIS A 40 -12.58 -0.41 -1.70
N GLN A 41 -13.13 -1.62 -1.58
CA GLN A 41 -12.42 -2.87 -1.89
C GLN A 41 -12.26 -3.09 -3.39
N ASP A 42 -13.16 -2.53 -4.19
CA ASP A 42 -13.14 -2.62 -5.65
C ASP A 42 -12.19 -1.58 -6.29
N VAL A 43 -11.65 -0.66 -5.49
CA VAL A 43 -10.72 0.36 -5.99
C VAL A 43 -9.38 -0.27 -6.33
N ASN A 44 -8.91 -0.03 -7.54
CA ASN A 44 -7.55 -0.39 -7.93
C ASN A 44 -6.54 0.41 -7.09
N ARG A 45 -5.68 -0.27 -6.36
CA ARG A 45 -4.63 0.36 -5.54
C ARG A 45 -3.27 0.40 -6.22
N ILE A 46 -3.16 -0.18 -7.40
CA ILE A 46 -1.90 -0.30 -8.12
C ILE A 46 -1.81 0.82 -9.14
N GLY A 47 -0.74 1.59 -9.06
CA GLY A 47 -0.42 2.66 -10.01
C GLY A 47 0.95 2.48 -10.62
N VAL A 48 1.17 3.12 -11.77
CA VAL A 48 2.47 3.22 -12.45
C VAL A 48 3.05 4.60 -12.18
N VAL A 49 4.27 4.68 -11.69
CA VAL A 49 4.98 5.94 -11.46
C VAL A 49 5.34 6.58 -12.81
N ARG A 50 4.81 7.77 -13.08
CA ARG A 50 5.06 8.54 -14.30
C ARG A 50 6.10 9.63 -14.08
N GLN A 51 6.12 10.21 -12.85
CA GLN A 51 7.08 11.25 -12.50
C GLN A 51 7.39 11.23 -11.01
N LEU A 52 8.64 11.53 -10.66
CA LEU A 52 9.11 11.67 -9.30
C LEU A 52 8.99 13.13 -8.83
N PRO A 53 8.87 13.38 -7.52
CA PRO A 53 9.06 14.70 -6.95
C PRO A 53 10.46 15.24 -7.25
N LYS A 54 10.57 16.56 -7.38
CA LYS A 54 11.87 17.20 -7.56
C LYS A 54 12.78 16.88 -6.34
N ASN A 55 14.02 16.46 -6.61
CA ASN A 55 15.00 16.09 -5.58
C ASN A 55 14.61 14.87 -4.72
N TYR A 56 13.72 14.00 -5.20
CA TYR A 56 13.42 12.75 -4.52
C TYR A 56 14.68 11.86 -4.45
N LYS A 57 14.95 11.36 -3.23
CA LYS A 57 16.14 10.52 -2.95
C LYS A 57 15.79 9.10 -2.48
N GLY A 58 14.51 8.75 -2.50
CA GLY A 58 14.05 7.44 -2.04
C GLY A 58 14.22 6.33 -3.08
N ASN A 59 13.61 5.19 -2.81
CA ASN A 59 13.78 3.96 -3.58
C ASN A 59 12.81 3.79 -4.76
N VAL A 60 11.79 4.67 -4.87
CA VAL A 60 10.81 4.65 -5.98
C VAL A 60 11.45 5.17 -7.28
N ARG A 61 11.17 4.54 -8.41
CA ARG A 61 11.67 4.91 -9.73
C ARG A 61 10.51 5.13 -10.71
N ILE A 62 10.77 5.90 -11.76
CA ILE A 62 9.82 6.04 -12.86
C ILE A 62 9.63 4.66 -13.52
N GLY A 63 8.35 4.31 -13.76
CA GLY A 63 7.98 3.01 -14.32
C GLY A 63 7.67 1.94 -13.29
N ASP A 64 8.01 2.13 -12.00
CA ASP A 64 7.63 1.19 -10.96
C ASP A 64 6.11 1.06 -10.84
N LEU A 65 5.66 -0.14 -10.54
CA LEU A 65 4.33 -0.34 -10.01
C LEU A 65 4.36 -0.04 -8.50
N VAL A 66 3.39 0.73 -8.04
CA VAL A 66 3.29 1.11 -6.63
C VAL A 66 1.89 0.81 -6.09
N VAL A 67 1.85 0.38 -4.84
CA VAL A 67 0.59 0.18 -4.13
C VAL A 67 0.31 1.41 -3.29
N THR A 68 -0.87 2.00 -3.48
CA THR A 68 -1.26 3.26 -2.85
C THR A 68 -2.45 3.10 -1.91
N GLN A 69 -2.73 4.17 -1.17
CA GLN A 69 -3.98 4.28 -0.42
C GLN A 69 -5.18 4.24 -1.38
N HIS A 70 -6.25 3.55 -0.98
CA HIS A 70 -7.44 3.36 -1.83
C HIS A 70 -8.10 4.68 -2.28
N ASN A 71 -8.02 5.75 -1.49
CA ASN A 71 -8.61 7.04 -1.84
C ASN A 71 -7.92 7.75 -3.01
N VAL A 72 -6.73 7.30 -3.41
CA VAL A 72 -5.99 7.92 -4.53
C VAL A 72 -6.79 7.80 -5.82
N PHE A 73 -7.26 6.60 -6.15
CA PHE A 73 -8.00 6.34 -7.38
C PHE A 73 -9.52 6.26 -7.19
N ARG A 74 -9.99 6.40 -5.94
CA ARG A 74 -11.42 6.30 -5.63
C ARG A 74 -12.19 7.49 -6.21
N LEU A 75 -13.34 7.20 -6.83
CA LEU A 75 -14.32 8.22 -7.16
C LEU A 75 -15.10 8.62 -5.91
N ASN A 76 -15.36 9.89 -5.77
CA ASN A 76 -16.26 10.44 -4.76
C ASN A 76 -17.68 10.56 -5.34
N LEU A 77 -18.68 10.61 -4.49
CA LEU A 77 -20.05 10.92 -4.93
C LEU A 77 -20.43 12.33 -4.49
N SER A 78 -20.98 13.11 -5.42
CA SER A 78 -21.60 14.37 -5.09
C SER A 78 -22.90 14.16 -4.29
N HIS A 79 -23.44 15.22 -3.70
CA HIS A 79 -24.72 15.17 -3.01
C HIS A 79 -25.90 14.67 -3.89
N LYS A 80 -25.73 14.68 -5.20
CA LYS A 80 -26.70 14.18 -6.19
C LYS A 80 -26.37 12.78 -6.68
N GLY A 81 -25.40 12.08 -6.08
CA GLY A 81 -24.97 10.75 -6.50
C GLY A 81 -24.13 10.72 -7.80
N VAL A 82 -23.67 11.87 -8.29
CA VAL A 82 -22.85 11.92 -9.49
C VAL A 82 -21.39 11.61 -9.11
N PRO A 83 -20.71 10.66 -9.80
CA PRO A 83 -19.30 10.38 -9.56
C PRO A 83 -18.40 11.59 -9.85
N LEU A 84 -17.50 11.90 -8.92
CA LEU A 84 -16.49 12.92 -9.01
C LEU A 84 -15.11 12.29 -8.85
N GLN A 85 -14.12 12.82 -9.54
CA GLN A 85 -12.73 12.39 -9.36
C GLN A 85 -12.23 12.72 -7.94
N SER A 86 -11.25 11.95 -7.48
CA SER A 86 -10.60 12.21 -6.19
C SER A 86 -9.84 13.54 -6.21
N ASP A 87 -9.52 14.07 -5.03
CA ASP A 87 -8.68 15.27 -4.88
C ASP A 87 -7.25 15.09 -5.41
N HIS A 88 -6.87 13.86 -5.72
CA HIS A 88 -5.57 13.53 -6.30
C HIS A 88 -5.53 13.63 -7.82
N TYR A 89 -6.68 13.61 -8.47
CA TYR A 89 -6.78 13.65 -9.92
C TYR A 89 -6.28 14.98 -10.50
N ILE A 90 -5.51 14.91 -11.59
CA ILE A 90 -5.03 16.08 -12.31
C ILE A 90 -5.76 16.19 -13.65
N LYS A 91 -5.52 15.24 -14.54
CA LYS A 91 -6.08 15.11 -15.89
C LYS A 91 -5.59 13.81 -16.53
N ASP A 92 -6.24 13.36 -17.59
CA ASP A 92 -5.75 12.28 -18.48
C ASP A 92 -5.25 11.05 -17.69
N ASP A 93 -6.01 10.58 -16.69
CA ASP A 93 -5.67 9.48 -15.77
C ASP A 93 -4.38 9.70 -14.96
N LEU A 94 -3.94 10.94 -14.79
CA LEU A 94 -2.82 11.31 -13.95
C LEU A 94 -3.30 11.79 -12.58
N PHE A 95 -2.62 11.31 -11.54
CA PHE A 95 -2.91 11.58 -10.15
C PHE A 95 -1.66 12.10 -9.43
N SER A 96 -1.85 13.14 -8.61
CA SER A 96 -0.80 13.73 -7.77
C SER A 96 -0.83 13.10 -6.38
N VAL A 97 0.21 12.35 -6.00
CA VAL A 97 0.22 11.52 -4.81
C VAL A 97 1.39 11.86 -3.90
N SER A 98 1.10 12.13 -2.63
CA SER A 98 2.12 12.38 -1.63
C SER A 98 2.90 11.09 -1.31
N PRO A 99 4.20 11.17 -0.95
CA PRO A 99 5.02 10.00 -0.64
C PRO A 99 4.42 9.11 0.46
N ASP A 100 3.74 9.69 1.43
CA ASP A 100 3.07 8.99 2.53
C ASP A 100 1.81 8.20 2.13
N LEU A 101 1.34 8.34 0.90
CA LEU A 101 0.23 7.55 0.35
C LEU A 101 0.70 6.38 -0.53
N ILE A 102 2.01 6.21 -0.68
CA ILE A 102 2.61 5.08 -1.40
C ILE A 102 3.19 4.12 -0.36
N TYR A 103 2.71 2.91 -0.34
CA TYR A 103 3.03 1.93 0.70
C TYR A 103 4.12 0.95 0.27
N LEU A 104 4.05 0.49 -0.98
CA LEU A 104 4.84 -0.61 -1.50
C LEU A 104 5.22 -0.36 -2.96
N ILE A 105 6.39 -0.82 -3.33
CA ILE A 105 6.87 -0.88 -4.71
C ILE A 105 6.83 -2.34 -5.15
N ILE A 106 6.34 -2.57 -6.36
CA ILE A 106 6.41 -3.88 -7.02
C ILE A 106 7.37 -3.72 -8.21
N ARG A 107 8.52 -4.36 -8.12
CA ARG A 107 9.58 -4.30 -9.13
C ARG A 107 10.10 -5.69 -9.44
N ASN A 108 10.02 -6.10 -10.70
CA ASN A 108 10.45 -7.46 -11.15
C ASN A 108 9.81 -8.61 -10.37
N GLY A 109 8.57 -8.43 -9.89
CA GLY A 109 7.89 -9.41 -9.05
C GLY A 109 8.26 -9.40 -7.57
N GLU A 110 9.19 -8.53 -7.16
CA GLU A 110 9.56 -8.35 -5.76
C GLU A 110 8.77 -7.21 -5.12
N PHE A 111 8.49 -7.38 -3.83
CA PHE A 111 7.80 -6.40 -2.99
C PHE A 111 8.83 -5.65 -2.14
N ILE A 112 8.88 -4.33 -2.28
CA ILE A 112 9.81 -3.46 -1.59
C ILE A 112 9.00 -2.40 -0.84
N ALA A 113 9.15 -2.34 0.48
CA ALA A 113 8.51 -1.30 1.28
C ALA A 113 9.08 0.08 0.96
N THR A 114 8.23 1.12 0.94
CA THR A 114 8.70 2.50 0.84
C THR A 114 9.33 2.96 2.16
N GLU A 115 10.04 4.08 2.15
CA GLU A 115 10.83 4.56 3.28
C GLU A 115 10.05 4.72 4.59
N ASN A 116 8.72 4.90 4.50
CA ASN A 116 7.89 5.19 5.67
C ASN A 116 7.20 3.96 6.27
N TYR A 117 7.23 2.81 5.59
CA TYR A 117 6.35 1.70 5.90
C TYR A 117 7.08 0.37 6.05
N VAL A 118 6.48 -0.48 6.88
CA VAL A 118 6.88 -1.86 7.11
C VAL A 118 5.64 -2.75 7.08
N PHE A 119 5.81 -3.98 6.57
CA PHE A 119 4.75 -4.99 6.54
C PHE A 119 5.13 -6.14 7.43
N ILE A 120 4.19 -6.53 8.28
CA ILE A 120 4.39 -7.52 9.34
C ILE A 120 3.36 -8.62 9.17
N GLU A 121 3.81 -9.86 9.23
CA GLU A 121 2.93 -11.02 9.29
C GLU A 121 2.46 -11.21 10.74
N PRO A 122 1.13 -11.15 11.01
CA PRO A 122 0.63 -11.36 12.36
C PRO A 122 0.91 -12.79 12.82
N ILE A 123 1.31 -12.94 14.08
CA ILE A 123 1.39 -14.26 14.72
C ILE A 123 -0.04 -14.67 15.05
N GLN A 124 -0.48 -15.82 14.53
CA GLN A 124 -1.75 -16.42 14.94
C GLN A 124 -1.64 -16.85 16.41
N GLU A 125 -2.65 -16.55 17.21
CA GLU A 125 -2.68 -16.89 18.65
C GLU A 125 -2.41 -18.38 18.87
N GLU A 126 -1.28 -18.71 19.49
CA GLU A 126 -1.13 -20.01 20.13
C GLU A 126 -1.96 -19.98 21.43
N LYS A 127 -2.97 -20.83 21.51
CA LYS A 127 -3.73 -21.06 22.75
C LYS A 127 -2.82 -21.75 23.76
N PHE A 128 -2.17 -20.99 24.62
CA PHE A 128 -1.50 -21.54 25.80
C PHE A 128 -2.54 -21.95 26.84
N LEU A 129 -2.40 -23.15 27.40
CA LEU A 129 -3.27 -23.75 28.41
C LEU A 129 -3.38 -22.95 29.76
N LEU A 130 -2.60 -21.91 29.94
CA LEU A 130 -2.46 -21.14 31.18
C LEU A 130 -2.84 -19.65 31.10
N GLY A 131 -3.65 -19.26 30.16
CA GLY A 131 -4.15 -17.89 30.07
C GLY A 131 -3.92 -17.27 28.69
N LYS A 132 -4.87 -16.44 28.26
CA LYS A 132 -4.75 -15.66 27.01
C LYS A 132 -3.66 -14.62 27.18
N VAL A 133 -2.47 -14.89 26.69
CA VAL A 133 -1.52 -13.82 26.36
C VAL A 133 -1.95 -13.29 25.00
N THR A 134 -2.61 -12.16 24.96
CA THR A 134 -2.93 -11.47 23.71
C THR A 134 -1.63 -10.95 23.10
N LEU A 135 -1.13 -11.63 22.09
CA LEU A 135 0.03 -11.20 21.31
C LEU A 135 -0.37 -10.20 20.21
N ASP A 136 -1.38 -9.37 20.47
CA ASP A 136 -2.00 -8.43 19.50
C ASP A 136 -1.01 -7.44 18.89
N ASN A 137 0.21 -7.38 19.41
CA ASN A 137 1.23 -6.44 19.00
C ASN A 137 2.60 -7.09 18.72
N ILE A 138 2.61 -8.38 18.37
CA ILE A 138 3.80 -9.12 17.97
C ILE A 138 3.56 -9.73 16.60
N GLY A 139 4.60 -9.71 15.76
CA GLY A 139 4.55 -10.30 14.43
C GLY A 139 5.93 -10.51 13.84
N PHE A 140 5.99 -11.13 12.67
CA PHE A 140 7.23 -11.32 11.92
C PHE A 140 7.39 -10.22 10.87
N ALA A 141 8.56 -9.57 10.82
CA ALA A 141 8.91 -8.63 9.77
C ALA A 141 8.93 -9.33 8.41
N LYS A 142 8.08 -8.91 7.48
CA LYS A 142 7.91 -9.60 6.19
C LYS A 142 8.47 -8.78 5.02
N ILE A 143 8.12 -7.51 4.94
CA ILE A 143 8.67 -6.58 3.96
C ILE A 143 9.10 -5.33 4.73
N ILE A 144 10.38 -5.04 4.69
CA ILE A 144 11.00 -3.93 5.41
C ILE A 144 11.73 -3.01 4.43
N ASN A 145 12.02 -1.82 4.87
CA ASN A 145 12.82 -0.86 4.12
C ASN A 145 14.21 -0.68 4.76
N SER A 146 15.09 0.01 4.06
CA SER A 146 16.47 0.24 4.50
C SER A 146 16.59 0.99 5.82
N GLU A 147 15.64 1.86 6.17
CA GLU A 147 15.65 2.55 7.46
C GLU A 147 15.50 1.55 8.60
N VAL A 148 14.51 0.64 8.50
CA VAL A 148 14.25 -0.39 9.51
C VAL A 148 15.40 -1.39 9.60
N GLU A 149 16.01 -1.75 8.46
CA GLU A 149 17.23 -2.58 8.42
C GLU A 149 18.42 -1.92 9.14
N ASN A 150 18.61 -0.60 8.98
CA ASN A 150 19.66 0.15 9.66
C ASN A 150 19.52 0.14 11.19
N TYR A 151 18.29 -0.04 11.70
CA TYR A 151 18.03 -0.26 13.13
C TYR A 151 18.19 -1.73 13.57
N GLY A 152 18.68 -2.60 12.71
CA GLY A 152 19.04 -3.99 13.03
C GLY A 152 17.88 -4.99 12.93
N VAL A 153 16.75 -4.60 12.37
CA VAL A 153 15.63 -5.51 12.08
C VAL A 153 15.83 -6.12 10.69
N LYS A 154 15.65 -7.44 10.59
CA LYS A 154 15.75 -8.20 9.33
C LYS A 154 14.43 -8.88 9.02
N VAL A 155 14.24 -9.24 7.75
CA VAL A 155 13.11 -10.06 7.34
C VAL A 155 13.12 -11.38 8.11
N GLY A 156 11.98 -11.77 8.67
CA GLY A 156 11.82 -12.94 9.52
C GLY A 156 12.01 -12.69 11.01
N ASP A 157 12.52 -11.52 11.41
CA ASP A 157 12.65 -11.18 12.82
C ASP A 157 11.29 -11.03 13.49
N ARG A 158 11.21 -11.51 14.73
CA ARG A 158 10.08 -11.26 15.62
C ARG A 158 10.17 -9.84 16.17
N ILE A 159 9.12 -9.05 15.98
CA ILE A 159 9.10 -7.65 16.43
C ILE A 159 7.86 -7.36 17.27
N ILE A 160 8.03 -6.42 18.19
CA ILE A 160 6.93 -5.82 18.95
C ILE A 160 6.62 -4.47 18.32
N PHE A 161 5.33 -4.18 18.15
CA PHE A 161 4.87 -2.90 17.62
C PHE A 161 3.81 -2.26 18.54
N ARG A 162 3.54 -0.98 18.32
CA ARG A 162 2.56 -0.25 19.14
C ARG A 162 1.15 -0.79 18.89
N LYS A 163 0.40 -1.10 19.94
CA LYS A 163 -1.01 -1.51 19.83
C LYS A 163 -1.83 -0.52 19.01
N PHE A 164 -2.79 -1.02 18.25
CA PHE A 164 -3.66 -0.25 17.35
C PHE A 164 -2.93 0.58 16.28
N ALA A 165 -1.68 0.24 15.97
CA ALA A 165 -0.89 0.91 14.93
C ALA A 165 -0.96 0.18 13.58
N ASN A 166 -1.51 -1.01 13.59
CA ASN A 166 -1.58 -1.92 12.47
C ASN A 166 -2.85 -1.69 11.65
N TYR A 167 -2.69 -1.67 10.35
CA TYR A 167 -3.78 -1.72 9.39
C TYR A 167 -3.68 -3.05 8.64
N LEU A 168 -4.74 -3.87 8.72
CA LEU A 168 -4.78 -5.13 7.97
C LEU A 168 -4.82 -4.81 6.48
N PHE A 169 -3.82 -5.27 5.77
CA PHE A 169 -3.62 -5.03 4.36
C PHE A 169 -3.52 -6.37 3.63
N GLU A 170 -4.34 -6.56 2.63
CA GLU A 170 -4.33 -7.75 1.80
C GLU A 170 -3.67 -7.44 0.46
N ILE A 171 -2.60 -8.17 0.16
CA ILE A 171 -1.87 -8.08 -1.10
C ILE A 171 -1.76 -9.49 -1.67
N PHE A 172 -2.31 -9.72 -2.87
CA PHE A 172 -2.19 -10.99 -3.58
C PHE A 172 -2.42 -12.20 -2.66
N ASP A 173 -3.58 -12.25 -1.98
CA ASP A 173 -4.01 -13.32 -1.06
C ASP A 173 -3.19 -13.43 0.25
N THR A 174 -2.25 -12.52 0.49
CA THR A 174 -1.48 -12.49 1.74
C THR A 174 -1.97 -11.36 2.65
N LYS A 175 -2.36 -11.71 3.87
CA LYS A 175 -2.79 -10.74 4.90
C LYS A 175 -1.60 -10.32 5.73
N LEU A 176 -1.26 -9.04 5.65
CA LEU A 176 -0.16 -8.43 6.39
C LEU A 176 -0.66 -7.23 7.19
N PHE A 177 0.03 -6.90 8.26
CA PHE A 177 -0.16 -5.62 8.94
C PHE A 177 0.75 -4.56 8.30
N LEU A 178 0.15 -3.55 7.71
CA LEU A 178 0.83 -2.34 7.26
C LEU A 178 0.95 -1.37 8.43
N MET A 179 2.14 -0.85 8.68
CA MET A 179 2.35 0.21 9.66
C MET A 179 3.52 1.12 9.30
N LYS A 180 3.56 2.30 9.93
CA LYS A 180 4.71 3.21 9.81
C LYS A 180 5.91 2.68 10.60
N ASN A 181 7.12 2.96 10.12
CA ASN A 181 8.38 2.54 10.76
C ASN A 181 8.44 2.89 12.25
N ASN A 182 8.01 4.09 12.63
CA ASN A 182 8.04 4.57 14.01
C ASN A 182 7.04 3.85 14.96
N ARG A 183 6.31 2.89 14.47
CA ARG A 183 5.42 2.04 15.26
C ARG A 183 6.05 0.72 15.66
N VAL A 184 7.16 0.34 15.05
CA VAL A 184 8.01 -0.76 15.51
C VAL A 184 8.73 -0.30 16.78
N LEU A 185 8.59 -1.08 17.87
CA LEU A 185 9.13 -0.71 19.17
C LEU A 185 10.45 -1.42 19.44
N CYS A 186 10.53 -2.71 19.22
CA CYS A 186 11.75 -3.48 19.40
C CYS A 186 11.71 -4.82 18.65
N LYS A 187 12.88 -5.41 18.51
CA LYS A 187 13.08 -6.78 18.05
C LYS A 187 13.14 -7.71 19.26
N LEU A 188 12.51 -8.89 19.14
CA LEU A 188 12.67 -9.99 20.09
C LEU A 188 13.79 -10.90 19.62
N ASN A 189 14.76 -11.12 20.47
CA ASN A 189 15.87 -12.06 20.24
C ASN A 189 15.46 -13.47 20.68
#